data_832a6341a8d4d13e8ce69c9dd867fb9b
#
_entry.id   832a6341a8d4d13e8ce69c9dd867fb9b
#
_cell.length_a   1.000
_cell.length_b   1.000
_cell.length_c   1.000
_cell.angle_alpha   90.00
_cell.angle_beta   90.00
_cell.angle_gamma   90.00
#
_symmetry.space_group_name_H-M   'P 1'
#
loop_
_entity.id
_entity.type
_entity.pdbx_description
1 polymer ?
#
loop_
_entity_poly.entity_id
_entity_poly.type
_entity_poly.pdbx_seq_one_letter_code
_entity_poly.pdbx_strand_id
1 'polypeptide(L)'
;NPARPWVVTDRRNGRQQYVYLANFDWYNYLYDDSRPTWDHNINIKGGTKALSYMVSGRYYQQKGVNRIEPDMFKSYNFRVKLQAEIKPWLTIASNTKFFQSNYKYYGYEDEYNNFRKPTLHALASFVPVNPDGTAVSHTSMTQSSTHYLMDGYSAMMQKGKSFGNKKTQEITTTFEATFKLHKNFNVKADFSYTQGYLHNDYRSVNVQYSQYPGEVMTEPEGSFPNKYKEVVWDQNYYVADVYGTYNKTFSEKHNLTLIAGYNYEAKYYRDLTAANDGL
;
A
#
# COMPACT_ATOMS: atom_id res chain seq x y z
N ASN A 1 -1.11 20.62 -36.81
CA ASN A 1 -1.68 21.86 -37.33
C ASN A 1 -2.63 22.42 -36.27
N PRO A 2 -2.32 23.54 -35.62
CA PRO A 2 -3.13 24.10 -34.53
C PRO A 2 -4.55 24.54 -34.97
N ALA A 3 -4.81 24.61 -36.27
CA ALA A 3 -6.12 24.97 -36.81
C ALA A 3 -7.09 23.79 -37.01
N ARG A 4 -6.64 22.52 -36.79
CA ARG A 4 -7.50 21.37 -36.99
C ARG A 4 -8.07 20.88 -35.63
N PRO A 5 -9.40 20.79 -35.48
CA PRO A 5 -9.99 20.26 -34.27
C PRO A 5 -9.60 18.78 -34.09
N TRP A 6 -9.27 18.39 -32.85
CA TRP A 6 -8.88 17.01 -32.52
C TRP A 6 -10.06 16.04 -32.47
N VAL A 7 -11.26 16.58 -32.29
CA VAL A 7 -12.50 15.82 -32.31
C VAL A 7 -13.47 16.50 -33.26
N VAL A 8 -13.99 15.75 -34.21
CA VAL A 8 -15.03 16.17 -35.12
C VAL A 8 -16.21 15.21 -35.02
N THR A 9 -17.36 15.61 -35.54
CA THR A 9 -18.48 14.71 -35.73
C THR A 9 -18.63 14.35 -37.19
N ASP A 10 -18.88 13.09 -37.48
CA ASP A 10 -19.08 12.58 -38.84
C ASP A 10 -20.23 11.56 -38.84
N ARG A 11 -20.93 11.46 -39.96
CA ARG A 11 -22.02 10.50 -40.11
C ARG A 11 -21.48 9.17 -40.65
N ARG A 12 -21.37 8.20 -39.78
CA ARG A 12 -20.91 6.85 -40.10
C ARG A 12 -22.00 5.85 -39.75
N ASN A 13 -22.23 4.87 -40.62
CA ASN A 13 -23.27 3.85 -40.42
C ASN A 13 -24.67 4.45 -40.11
N GLY A 14 -24.99 5.57 -40.78
CA GLY A 14 -26.29 6.22 -40.61
C GLY A 14 -26.45 7.08 -39.35
N ARG A 15 -25.43 7.20 -38.49
CA ARG A 15 -25.48 7.90 -37.19
C ARG A 15 -24.32 8.88 -37.04
N GLN A 16 -24.58 10.02 -36.38
CA GLN A 16 -23.53 10.97 -35.99
C GLN A 16 -22.68 10.34 -34.89
N GLN A 17 -21.35 10.37 -35.05
CA GLN A 17 -20.43 9.87 -34.06
C GLN A 17 -19.19 10.75 -33.96
N TYR A 18 -18.50 10.70 -32.84
CA TYR A 18 -17.21 11.35 -32.65
C TYR A 18 -16.12 10.65 -33.47
N VAL A 19 -15.28 11.44 -34.14
CA VAL A 19 -14.09 10.99 -34.86
C VAL A 19 -12.89 11.72 -34.30
N TYR A 20 -11.90 10.94 -33.90
CA TYR A 20 -10.71 11.45 -33.21
C TYR A 20 -9.55 11.58 -34.18
N LEU A 21 -8.93 12.76 -34.23
CA LEU A 21 -7.85 13.14 -35.12
C LEU A 21 -6.69 13.76 -34.35
N ALA A 22 -6.57 13.45 -33.08
CA ALA A 22 -5.61 14.03 -32.16
C ALA A 22 -4.17 13.54 -32.40
N ASN A 23 -3.25 14.28 -31.85
CA ASN A 23 -1.91 13.84 -31.48
C ASN A 23 -1.70 14.26 -30.03
N PHE A 24 -2.36 13.54 -29.12
CA PHE A 24 -2.48 13.94 -27.74
C PHE A 24 -1.33 13.39 -26.90
N ASP A 25 -0.74 14.23 -26.08
CA ASP A 25 0.33 13.88 -25.16
C ASP A 25 -0.23 13.33 -23.85
N TRP A 26 -0.50 12.03 -23.86
CA TRP A 26 -1.02 11.32 -22.72
C TRP A 26 -0.05 11.28 -21.55
N TYR A 27 1.25 11.24 -21.82
CA TYR A 27 2.25 11.18 -20.75
C TYR A 27 2.19 12.42 -19.87
N ASN A 28 2.28 13.60 -20.48
CA ASN A 28 2.19 14.87 -19.75
C ASN A 28 0.80 15.15 -19.18
N TYR A 29 -0.23 14.51 -19.72
CA TYR A 29 -1.58 14.63 -19.19
C TYR A 29 -1.79 13.77 -17.95
N LEU A 30 -1.31 12.53 -17.93
CA LEU A 30 -1.54 11.55 -16.88
C LEU A 30 -0.55 11.67 -15.70
N TYR A 31 0.69 12.08 -15.98
CA TYR A 31 1.76 11.98 -15.00
C TYR A 31 2.41 13.32 -14.70
N ASP A 32 2.79 13.50 -13.44
CA ASP A 32 3.64 14.59 -13.00
C ASP A 32 5.12 14.21 -13.18
N ASP A 33 5.97 15.19 -13.54
CA ASP A 33 7.42 15.01 -13.69
C ASP A 33 8.13 14.81 -12.35
N SER A 34 7.46 15.10 -11.24
CA SER A 34 7.99 14.99 -9.89
C SER A 34 7.06 14.25 -8.96
N ARG A 35 7.67 13.51 -8.03
CA ARG A 35 6.99 12.77 -6.97
C ARG A 35 7.48 13.24 -5.60
N PRO A 36 6.82 14.23 -4.99
CA PRO A 36 7.23 14.76 -3.70
C PRO A 36 7.22 13.67 -2.62
N THR A 37 8.31 13.62 -1.85
CA THR A 37 8.48 12.71 -0.73
C THR A 37 8.96 13.49 0.47
N TRP A 38 8.38 13.24 1.64
CA TRP A 38 8.82 13.78 2.93
C TRP A 38 9.21 12.63 3.84
N ASP A 39 10.39 12.71 4.42
CA ASP A 39 10.93 11.73 5.36
C ASP A 39 11.55 12.47 6.54
N HIS A 40 10.89 12.37 7.69
CA HIS A 40 11.32 12.98 8.94
C HIS A 40 11.58 11.90 9.96
N ASN A 41 12.78 11.92 10.55
CA ASN A 41 13.21 10.92 11.49
C ASN A 41 13.89 11.58 12.72
N ILE A 42 13.53 11.13 13.91
CA ILE A 42 14.12 11.53 15.16
C ILE A 42 14.58 10.30 15.94
N ASN A 43 15.73 10.40 16.58
CA ASN A 43 16.28 9.33 17.41
C ASN A 43 16.94 9.95 18.64
N ILE A 44 16.48 9.56 19.81
CA ILE A 44 17.00 9.98 21.10
C ILE A 44 17.53 8.74 21.82
N LYS A 45 18.78 8.79 22.25
CA LYS A 45 19.43 7.72 23.01
C LYS A 45 20.05 8.31 24.25
N GLY A 46 20.02 7.59 25.32
CA GLY A 46 20.65 7.97 26.59
C GLY A 46 20.75 6.81 27.54
N GLY A 47 21.34 7.08 28.69
CA GLY A 47 21.44 6.07 29.73
C GLY A 47 22.56 6.32 30.72
N THR A 48 22.69 5.39 31.64
CA THR A 48 23.74 5.25 32.63
C THR A 48 24.46 3.90 32.42
N LYS A 49 25.37 3.54 33.31
CA LYS A 49 25.96 2.17 33.30
C LYS A 49 24.92 1.06 33.50
N ALA A 50 23.85 1.33 34.25
CA ALA A 50 22.83 0.35 34.61
C ALA A 50 21.56 0.43 33.74
N LEU A 51 21.31 1.56 33.07
CA LEU A 51 20.10 1.78 32.29
C LEU A 51 20.45 2.42 30.93
N SER A 52 19.95 1.84 29.84
CA SER A 52 20.00 2.47 28.53
C SER A 52 18.61 2.55 27.91
N TYR A 53 18.37 3.60 27.15
CA TYR A 53 17.11 3.77 26.42
C TYR A 53 17.34 4.34 25.02
N MET A 54 16.41 4.03 24.14
CA MET A 54 16.30 4.61 22.82
C MET A 54 14.83 4.84 22.49
N VAL A 55 14.53 6.05 22.03
CA VAL A 55 13.23 6.41 21.47
C VAL A 55 13.46 6.91 20.06
N SER A 56 12.72 6.38 19.09
CA SER A 56 12.78 6.86 17.72
C SER A 56 11.39 6.99 17.12
N GLY A 57 11.24 8.00 16.25
CA GLY A 57 10.04 8.25 15.48
C GLY A 57 10.40 8.54 14.03
N ARG A 58 9.59 8.06 13.08
CA ARG A 58 9.70 8.41 11.67
C ARG A 58 8.33 8.68 11.10
N TYR A 59 8.21 9.78 10.38
CA TYR A 59 7.10 10.08 9.50
C TYR A 59 7.58 10.05 8.05
N TYR A 60 6.86 9.31 7.23
CA TYR A 60 7.11 9.25 5.79
C TYR A 60 5.81 9.52 5.03
N GLN A 61 5.89 10.38 4.01
CA GLN A 61 4.80 10.65 3.10
C GLN A 61 5.32 10.67 1.67
N GLN A 62 4.57 10.08 0.76
CA GLN A 62 4.87 10.05 -0.66
C GLN A 62 3.59 10.27 -1.46
N LYS A 63 3.61 11.24 -2.37
CA LYS A 63 2.58 11.45 -3.39
C LYS A 63 2.90 10.57 -4.60
N GLY A 64 1.91 9.96 -5.21
CA GLY A 64 2.07 9.22 -6.46
C GLY A 64 2.34 10.12 -7.67
N VAL A 65 2.64 9.50 -8.80
CA VAL A 65 2.99 10.19 -10.05
C VAL A 65 1.77 10.63 -10.86
N ASN A 66 0.58 10.15 -10.55
CA ASN A 66 -0.63 10.51 -11.28
C ASN A 66 -0.95 11.98 -11.04
N ARG A 67 -1.15 12.73 -12.12
CA ARG A 67 -1.52 14.15 -12.07
C ARG A 67 -2.97 14.34 -11.64
N ILE A 68 -3.85 13.45 -12.14
CA ILE A 68 -5.27 13.46 -11.83
C ILE A 68 -5.48 12.47 -10.70
N GLU A 69 -6.03 12.95 -9.57
CA GLU A 69 -6.27 12.14 -8.38
C GLU A 69 -5.03 11.30 -7.98
N PRO A 70 -3.96 11.96 -7.53
CA PRO A 70 -2.75 11.24 -7.14
C PRO A 70 -2.98 10.38 -5.91
N ASP A 71 -2.45 9.19 -5.96
CA ASP A 71 -2.38 8.33 -4.78
C ASP A 71 -1.48 8.93 -3.69
N MET A 72 -1.72 8.57 -2.46
CA MET A 72 -1.02 9.10 -1.30
C MET A 72 -0.68 7.99 -0.32
N PHE A 73 0.61 7.79 -0.09
CA PHE A 73 1.10 6.89 0.95
C PHE A 73 1.65 7.70 2.12
N LYS A 74 1.23 7.35 3.36
CA LYS A 74 1.77 7.90 4.61
C LYS A 74 2.12 6.76 5.54
N SER A 75 3.25 6.86 6.24
CA SER A 75 3.57 5.90 7.30
C SER A 75 4.17 6.58 8.52
N TYR A 76 3.88 5.96 9.65
CA TYR A 76 4.32 6.37 10.98
C TYR A 76 5.01 5.17 11.63
N ASN A 77 6.22 5.39 12.13
CA ASN A 77 6.97 4.39 12.87
C ASN A 77 7.35 5.00 14.21
N PHE A 78 7.16 4.23 15.26
CA PHE A 78 7.61 4.60 16.58
C PHE A 78 8.27 3.40 17.24
N ARG A 79 9.37 3.64 17.96
CA ARG A 79 10.09 2.57 18.64
C ARG A 79 10.65 3.05 19.96
N VAL A 80 10.45 2.25 21.00
CA VAL A 80 11.07 2.42 22.30
C VAL A 80 11.87 1.18 22.64
N LYS A 81 13.12 1.35 23.04
CA LYS A 81 13.96 0.30 23.61
C LYS A 81 14.39 0.74 24.99
N LEU A 82 14.31 -0.18 25.94
CA LEU A 82 14.80 -0.04 27.31
C LEU A 82 15.64 -1.26 27.65
N GLN A 83 16.75 -1.05 28.33
CA GLN A 83 17.55 -2.14 28.89
C GLN A 83 18.10 -1.71 30.24
N ALA A 84 17.90 -2.53 31.24
CA ALA A 84 18.33 -2.27 32.60
C ALA A 84 19.09 -3.47 33.18
N GLU A 85 20.25 -3.22 33.75
CA GLU A 85 20.96 -4.15 34.61
C GLU A 85 20.42 -4.02 36.04
N ILE A 86 19.47 -4.89 36.39
CA ILE A 86 18.75 -4.87 37.68
C ILE A 86 19.68 -5.40 38.80
N LYS A 87 20.48 -6.40 38.46
CA LYS A 87 21.52 -7.01 39.29
C LYS A 87 22.70 -7.43 38.39
N PRO A 88 23.90 -7.63 38.92
CA PRO A 88 25.04 -8.09 38.11
C PRO A 88 24.76 -9.39 37.34
N TRP A 89 23.80 -10.17 37.81
CA TRP A 89 23.42 -11.44 37.19
C TRP A 89 22.09 -11.37 36.42
N LEU A 90 21.35 -10.20 36.42
CA LEU A 90 20.06 -10.05 35.79
C LEU A 90 20.00 -8.76 34.96
N THR A 91 19.84 -8.91 33.64
CA THR A 91 19.53 -7.81 32.73
C THR A 91 18.13 -8.03 32.15
N ILE A 92 17.31 -6.98 32.17
CA ILE A 92 15.96 -6.98 31.55
C ILE A 92 15.98 -5.97 30.41
N ALA A 93 15.35 -6.33 29.28
CA ALA A 93 15.17 -5.43 28.17
C ALA A 93 13.74 -5.46 27.65
N SER A 94 13.29 -4.35 27.09
CA SER A 94 12.06 -4.30 26.32
C SER A 94 12.28 -3.54 25.00
N ASN A 95 11.52 -3.94 23.98
CA ASN A 95 11.58 -3.33 22.66
C ASN A 95 10.17 -3.31 22.08
N THR A 96 9.54 -2.13 22.10
CA THR A 96 8.22 -1.92 21.52
C THR A 96 8.35 -1.16 20.22
N LYS A 97 7.73 -1.68 19.16
CA LYS A 97 7.63 -1.07 17.82
C LYS A 97 6.16 -0.86 17.50
N PHE A 98 5.86 0.29 16.96
CA PHE A 98 4.56 0.59 16.35
C PHE A 98 4.80 1.04 14.91
N PHE A 99 4.00 0.50 14.01
CA PHE A 99 3.94 0.87 12.61
C PHE A 99 2.49 1.13 12.22
N GLN A 100 2.26 2.21 11.48
CA GLN A 100 1.00 2.45 10.79
C GLN A 100 1.29 2.96 9.40
N SER A 101 0.57 2.45 8.40
CA SER A 101 0.51 3.05 7.07
C SER A 101 -0.92 3.33 6.66
N ASN A 102 -1.10 4.40 5.88
CA ASN A 102 -2.34 4.75 5.22
C ASN A 102 -2.01 4.96 3.74
N TYR A 103 -2.66 4.21 2.88
CA TYR A 103 -2.54 4.35 1.44
C TYR A 103 -3.91 4.63 0.85
N LYS A 104 -4.05 5.77 0.19
CA LYS A 104 -5.24 6.15 -0.55
C LYS A 104 -4.89 6.14 -2.03
N TYR A 105 -5.70 5.47 -2.83
CA TYR A 105 -5.53 5.39 -4.28
C TYR A 105 -6.87 5.57 -4.99
N TYR A 106 -6.82 5.80 -6.29
CA TYR A 106 -8.00 6.03 -7.12
C TYR A 106 -7.97 5.09 -8.32
N GLY A 107 -9.16 4.71 -8.80
CA GLY A 107 -9.31 3.85 -9.96
C GLY A 107 -9.66 2.42 -9.62
N TYR A 108 -8.91 1.45 -10.11
CA TYR A 108 -9.16 0.03 -9.91
C TYR A 108 -8.86 -0.45 -8.49
N GLU A 109 -9.57 -1.47 -8.05
CA GLU A 109 -9.23 -2.20 -6.80
C GLU A 109 -7.81 -2.78 -6.85
N ASP A 110 -7.39 -3.25 -8.04
CA ASP A 110 -6.06 -3.73 -8.30
C ASP A 110 -5.10 -2.57 -8.60
N GLU A 111 -4.24 -2.25 -7.64
CA GLU A 111 -3.25 -1.17 -7.72
C GLU A 111 -2.32 -1.28 -8.95
N TYR A 112 -1.99 -2.50 -9.38
CA TYR A 112 -1.18 -2.74 -10.58
C TYR A 112 -1.88 -2.25 -11.85
N ASN A 113 -3.19 -2.46 -11.96
CA ASN A 113 -3.97 -1.99 -13.09
C ASN A 113 -4.13 -0.47 -13.13
N ASN A 114 -4.05 0.23 -11.99
CA ASN A 114 -4.08 1.68 -11.94
C ASN A 114 -2.88 2.34 -12.64
N PHE A 115 -1.75 1.66 -12.66
CA PHE A 115 -0.57 2.14 -13.39
C PHE A 115 -0.52 1.61 -14.84
N ARG A 116 -0.79 0.33 -15.03
CA ARG A 116 -0.65 -0.35 -16.32
C ARG A 116 -1.70 0.06 -17.35
N LYS A 117 -2.97 0.07 -16.98
CA LYS A 117 -4.06 0.27 -17.93
C LYS A 117 -4.09 1.67 -18.56
N PRO A 118 -3.92 2.78 -17.83
CA PRO A 118 -3.83 4.09 -18.46
C PRO A 118 -2.76 4.16 -19.55
N THR A 119 -1.61 3.53 -19.33
CA THR A 119 -0.50 3.50 -20.29
C THR A 119 -0.82 2.67 -21.53
N LEU A 120 -1.46 1.51 -21.36
CA LEU A 120 -1.79 0.61 -22.47
C LEU A 120 -2.90 1.14 -23.37
N HIS A 121 -3.84 1.89 -22.83
CA HIS A 121 -5.03 2.34 -23.54
C HIS A 121 -4.95 3.80 -23.98
N ALA A 122 -3.87 4.50 -23.67
CA ALA A 122 -3.63 5.91 -24.01
C ALA A 122 -3.10 6.09 -25.44
N LEU A 123 -3.97 5.92 -26.44
CA LEU A 123 -3.62 6.09 -27.84
C LEU A 123 -3.55 7.58 -28.23
N ALA A 124 -2.46 8.02 -28.84
CA ALA A 124 -2.24 9.41 -29.21
C ALA A 124 -3.32 10.01 -30.14
N SER A 125 -3.99 9.18 -30.92
CA SER A 125 -5.10 9.61 -31.79
C SER A 125 -6.37 9.99 -31.05
N PHE A 126 -6.48 9.65 -29.75
CA PHE A 126 -7.65 9.97 -28.93
C PHE A 126 -7.36 11.11 -27.97
N VAL A 127 -8.43 11.71 -27.45
CA VAL A 127 -8.41 12.71 -26.38
C VAL A 127 -9.05 12.14 -25.13
N PRO A 128 -8.80 12.70 -23.95
CA PRO A 128 -9.37 12.22 -22.70
C PRO A 128 -10.89 12.36 -22.62
N VAL A 129 -11.42 13.45 -23.10
CA VAL A 129 -12.84 13.79 -23.03
C VAL A 129 -13.36 14.28 -24.36
N ASN A 130 -14.61 13.99 -24.64
CA ASN A 130 -15.36 14.53 -25.74
C ASN A 130 -15.68 16.03 -25.54
N PRO A 131 -16.06 16.76 -26.62
CA PRO A 131 -16.46 18.17 -26.49
C PRO A 131 -17.63 18.43 -25.51
N ASP A 132 -18.47 17.44 -25.25
CA ASP A 132 -19.56 17.50 -24.29
C ASP A 132 -19.15 17.15 -22.84
N GLY A 133 -17.85 16.88 -22.60
CA GLY A 133 -17.31 16.55 -21.28
C GLY A 133 -17.41 15.08 -20.88
N THR A 134 -17.96 14.22 -21.73
CA THR A 134 -18.04 12.79 -21.46
C THR A 134 -16.70 12.08 -21.73
N ALA A 135 -16.45 10.95 -21.06
CA ALA A 135 -15.29 10.12 -21.32
C ALA A 135 -15.35 9.53 -22.74
N VAL A 136 -14.19 9.36 -23.35
CA VAL A 136 -14.05 8.84 -24.71
C VAL A 136 -14.11 7.33 -24.71
N SER A 137 -14.94 6.76 -25.60
CA SER A 137 -14.91 5.34 -25.98
C SER A 137 -14.18 5.15 -27.29
N HIS A 138 -13.35 4.13 -27.40
CA HIS A 138 -12.63 3.83 -28.63
C HIS A 138 -13.10 2.56 -29.37
N THR A 139 -14.35 2.18 -29.18
CA THR A 139 -14.94 1.01 -29.84
C THR A 139 -14.92 1.04 -31.37
N SER A 140 -14.84 2.23 -31.98
CA SER A 140 -14.80 2.38 -33.43
C SER A 140 -13.53 1.82 -34.08
N MET A 141 -12.49 1.49 -33.33
CA MET A 141 -11.21 0.96 -33.83
C MET A 141 -11.08 -0.56 -33.74
N THR A 142 -11.89 -1.21 -32.94
CA THR A 142 -11.90 -2.66 -32.82
C THR A 142 -13.19 -3.20 -33.38
N GLN A 143 -13.14 -4.11 -34.33
CA GLN A 143 -14.33 -4.87 -34.80
C GLN A 143 -14.87 -5.83 -33.73
N SER A 144 -14.44 -5.67 -32.50
CA SER A 144 -14.86 -6.44 -31.34
C SER A 144 -16.16 -5.88 -30.78
N SER A 145 -17.07 -6.75 -30.42
CA SER A 145 -18.31 -6.43 -29.68
C SER A 145 -18.06 -5.92 -28.25
N THR A 146 -16.83 -5.94 -27.79
CA THR A 146 -16.43 -5.45 -26.48
C THR A 146 -16.08 -3.95 -26.55
N HIS A 147 -16.75 -3.16 -25.73
CA HIS A 147 -16.50 -1.74 -25.60
C HIS A 147 -15.26 -1.54 -24.73
N TYR A 148 -14.17 -1.02 -25.30
CA TYR A 148 -12.99 -0.63 -24.54
C TYR A 148 -13.05 0.87 -24.27
N LEU A 149 -13.29 1.21 -23.04
CA LEU A 149 -13.02 2.56 -22.53
C LEU A 149 -11.51 2.75 -22.41
N MET A 150 -11.08 3.98 -22.30
CA MET A 150 -9.74 4.34 -21.83
C MET A 150 -9.67 3.95 -20.35
N ASP A 151 -9.55 2.63 -20.10
CA ASP A 151 -9.56 2.02 -18.77
C ASP A 151 -8.61 2.75 -17.80
N GLY A 152 -8.91 2.74 -16.52
CA GLY A 152 -8.13 3.44 -15.52
C GLY A 152 -8.20 4.96 -15.65
N TYR A 153 -8.11 5.48 -16.89
CA TYR A 153 -8.29 6.89 -17.18
C TYR A 153 -9.72 7.35 -16.83
N SER A 154 -10.72 6.61 -17.29
CA SER A 154 -12.13 6.92 -17.02
C SER A 154 -12.45 6.91 -15.53
N ALA A 155 -11.83 6.03 -14.75
CA ALA A 155 -11.96 6.01 -13.30
C ALA A 155 -11.35 7.24 -12.63
N MET A 156 -10.19 7.69 -13.12
CA MET A 156 -9.55 8.94 -12.68
C MET A 156 -10.39 10.15 -13.05
N MET A 157 -11.01 10.13 -14.23
CA MET A 157 -11.93 11.19 -14.69
C MET A 157 -13.21 11.27 -13.88
N GLN A 158 -13.60 10.23 -13.16
CA GLN A 158 -14.70 10.27 -12.18
C GLN A 158 -14.35 11.11 -10.93
N LYS A 159 -13.21 11.78 -10.92
CA LYS A 159 -12.74 12.69 -9.87
C LYS A 159 -12.82 12.05 -8.49
N GLY A 160 -12.19 10.90 -8.36
CA GLY A 160 -12.10 10.19 -7.10
C GLY A 160 -13.37 9.46 -6.65
N LYS A 161 -14.36 9.29 -7.52
CA LYS A 161 -15.57 8.49 -7.19
C LYS A 161 -15.22 7.00 -7.00
N SER A 162 -14.23 6.48 -7.75
CA SER A 162 -13.69 5.14 -7.54
C SER A 162 -12.37 5.27 -6.80
N PHE A 163 -12.29 4.74 -5.59
CA PHE A 163 -11.14 4.89 -4.71
C PHE A 163 -11.01 3.72 -3.73
N GLY A 164 -9.82 3.53 -3.20
CA GLY A 164 -9.57 2.64 -2.09
C GLY A 164 -8.73 3.31 -1.01
N ASN A 165 -8.98 2.90 0.23
CA ASN A 165 -8.19 3.28 1.38
C ASN A 165 -7.70 2.02 2.08
N LYS A 166 -6.38 1.91 2.28
CA LYS A 166 -5.76 0.78 2.94
C LYS A 166 -4.99 1.27 4.16
N LYS A 167 -5.47 0.89 5.32
CA LYS A 167 -4.82 1.17 6.60
C LYS A 167 -4.23 -0.11 7.15
N THR A 168 -2.92 -0.10 7.43
CA THR A 168 -2.23 -1.20 8.10
C THR A 168 -1.66 -0.69 9.41
N GLN A 169 -1.83 -1.46 10.48
CA GLN A 169 -1.26 -1.17 11.79
C GLN A 169 -0.58 -2.43 12.32
N GLU A 170 0.55 -2.25 12.98
CA GLU A 170 1.25 -3.31 13.67
C GLU A 170 1.89 -2.77 14.95
N ILE A 171 1.69 -3.47 16.04
CA ILE A 171 2.42 -3.25 17.28
C ILE A 171 3.13 -4.55 17.66
N THR A 172 4.43 -4.45 17.92
CA THR A 172 5.23 -5.58 18.45
C THR A 172 5.90 -5.15 19.72
N THR A 173 5.74 -5.94 20.77
CA THR A 173 6.45 -5.75 22.03
C THR A 173 7.22 -7.02 22.36
N THR A 174 8.51 -6.87 22.61
CA THR A 174 9.39 -7.96 23.06
C THR A 174 9.91 -7.63 24.46
N PHE A 175 9.78 -8.56 25.39
CA PHE A 175 10.43 -8.55 26.69
C PHE A 175 11.53 -9.59 26.69
N GLU A 176 12.68 -9.24 27.23
CA GLU A 176 13.85 -10.10 27.29
C GLU A 176 14.42 -10.07 28.71
N ALA A 177 14.79 -11.24 29.23
CA ALA A 177 15.53 -11.39 30.49
C ALA A 177 16.79 -12.23 30.24
N THR A 178 17.93 -11.72 30.65
CA THR A 178 19.23 -12.43 30.57
C THR A 178 19.73 -12.67 31.98
N PHE A 179 19.93 -13.95 32.33
CA PHE A 179 20.44 -14.44 33.62
C PHE A 179 21.88 -14.92 33.43
N LYS A 180 22.85 -14.24 34.02
CA LYS A 180 24.25 -14.65 34.09
C LYS A 180 24.45 -15.53 35.32
N LEU A 181 24.13 -16.84 35.22
CA LEU A 181 24.10 -17.75 36.34
C LEU A 181 25.51 -18.23 36.79
N HIS A 182 26.44 -18.20 35.85
CA HIS A 182 27.84 -18.53 36.08
C HIS A 182 28.72 -17.80 35.07
N LYS A 183 30.02 -17.64 35.33
CA LYS A 183 30.97 -16.99 34.40
C LYS A 183 31.00 -17.60 33.00
N ASN A 184 30.63 -18.89 32.90
CA ASN A 184 30.62 -19.65 31.66
C ASN A 184 29.19 -19.98 31.18
N PHE A 185 28.16 -19.63 31.94
CA PHE A 185 26.79 -20.07 31.65
C PHE A 185 25.79 -18.92 31.83
N ASN A 186 25.04 -18.64 30.80
CA ASN A 186 23.91 -17.72 30.84
C ASN A 186 22.64 -18.36 30.28
N VAL A 187 21.50 -17.87 30.74
CA VAL A 187 20.17 -18.22 30.23
C VAL A 187 19.53 -16.95 29.72
N LYS A 188 18.97 -17.00 28.53
CA LYS A 188 18.16 -15.93 27.96
C LYS A 188 16.73 -16.43 27.77
N ALA A 189 15.77 -15.63 28.18
CA ALA A 189 14.35 -15.83 27.91
C ALA A 189 13.81 -14.58 27.24
N ASP A 190 13.02 -14.75 26.18
CA ASP A 190 12.27 -13.66 25.58
C ASP A 190 10.85 -14.05 25.22
N PHE A 191 9.99 -13.05 25.29
CA PHE A 191 8.60 -13.16 24.91
C PHE A 191 8.25 -12.00 23.99
N SER A 192 7.74 -12.31 22.82
CA SER A 192 7.28 -11.34 21.84
C SER A 192 5.80 -11.49 21.56
N TYR A 193 5.09 -10.37 21.53
CA TYR A 193 3.71 -10.28 21.09
C TYR A 193 3.61 -9.31 19.95
N THR A 194 2.99 -9.74 18.83
CA THR A 194 2.69 -8.88 17.69
C THR A 194 1.19 -8.90 17.44
N GLN A 195 0.59 -7.73 17.40
CA GLN A 195 -0.76 -7.52 16.91
C GLN A 195 -0.70 -6.78 15.57
N GLY A 196 -1.29 -7.39 14.54
CA GLY A 196 -1.45 -6.79 13.22
C GLY A 196 -2.93 -6.54 12.92
N TYR A 197 -3.20 -5.44 12.24
CA TYR A 197 -4.52 -5.04 11.78
C TYR A 197 -4.44 -4.45 10.39
N LEU A 198 -5.36 -4.85 9.50
CA LEU A 198 -5.57 -4.22 8.19
C LEU A 198 -7.04 -3.92 8.01
N HIS A 199 -7.30 -2.73 7.52
CA HIS A 199 -8.59 -2.32 7.00
C HIS A 199 -8.39 -1.77 5.60
N ASN A 200 -9.07 -2.37 4.62
CA ASN A 200 -9.05 -1.92 3.23
C ASN A 200 -10.49 -1.77 2.75
N ASP A 201 -10.88 -0.56 2.46
CA ASP A 201 -12.17 -0.25 1.84
C ASP A 201 -11.96 0.19 0.39
N TYR A 202 -12.83 -0.27 -0.48
CA TYR A 202 -12.83 0.06 -1.89
C TYR A 202 -14.23 0.41 -2.38
N ARG A 203 -14.35 1.55 -3.03
CA ARG A 203 -15.55 2.02 -3.71
C ARG A 203 -15.28 2.10 -5.19
N SER A 204 -16.10 1.46 -6.02
CA SER A 204 -16.15 1.72 -7.46
C SER A 204 -17.51 2.22 -7.89
N VAL A 205 -17.53 3.00 -8.97
CA VAL A 205 -18.74 3.46 -9.62
C VAL A 205 -18.66 3.18 -11.10
N ASN A 206 -19.82 2.95 -11.71
CA ASN A 206 -19.90 2.74 -13.15
C ASN A 206 -19.35 3.95 -13.90
N VAL A 207 -18.59 3.68 -14.96
CA VAL A 207 -18.06 4.71 -15.83
C VAL A 207 -19.07 5.07 -16.90
N GLN A 208 -19.34 6.36 -17.04
CA GLN A 208 -20.13 6.91 -18.11
C GLN A 208 -19.24 7.39 -19.24
N TYR A 209 -19.59 7.08 -20.46
CA TYR A 209 -18.86 7.46 -21.66
C TYR A 209 -19.83 7.84 -22.78
N SER A 210 -19.28 8.43 -23.85
CA SER A 210 -20.06 8.71 -25.05
C SER A 210 -19.26 8.37 -26.30
N GLN A 211 -19.92 7.75 -27.24
CA GLN A 211 -19.46 7.54 -28.61
C GLN A 211 -20.21 8.45 -29.59
N TYR A 212 -21.40 8.88 -29.22
CA TYR A 212 -22.32 9.64 -30.06
C TYR A 212 -22.67 10.96 -29.38
N PRO A 213 -22.64 12.09 -30.13
CA PRO A 213 -23.01 13.37 -29.56
C PRO A 213 -24.43 13.35 -28.92
N GLY A 214 -24.51 13.83 -27.68
CA GLY A 214 -25.77 13.91 -26.94
C GLY A 214 -26.27 12.61 -26.33
N GLU A 215 -25.51 11.52 -26.44
CA GLU A 215 -25.86 10.22 -25.84
C GLU A 215 -24.81 9.78 -24.83
N VAL A 216 -25.24 9.54 -23.59
CA VAL A 216 -24.40 9.01 -22.51
C VAL A 216 -24.72 7.52 -22.33
N MET A 217 -23.70 6.72 -22.39
CA MET A 217 -23.77 5.28 -22.14
C MET A 217 -23.06 4.96 -20.83
N THR A 218 -23.48 3.91 -20.18
CA THR A 218 -22.80 3.36 -19.01
C THR A 218 -22.05 2.11 -19.43
N GLU A 219 -20.81 1.95 -18.97
CA GLU A 219 -20.02 0.75 -19.25
C GLU A 219 -20.77 -0.49 -18.73
N PRO A 220 -20.93 -1.54 -19.56
CA PRO A 220 -21.49 -2.79 -19.09
C PRO A 220 -20.59 -3.40 -18.00
N GLU A 221 -21.18 -4.16 -17.12
CA GLU A 221 -20.55 -4.82 -15.99
C GLU A 221 -19.22 -5.47 -16.36
N GLY A 222 -18.13 -5.10 -15.68
CA GLY A 222 -16.85 -5.74 -15.88
C GLY A 222 -15.67 -4.98 -15.25
N SER A 223 -15.37 -3.78 -15.72
CA SER A 223 -14.16 -3.06 -15.25
C SER A 223 -14.41 -2.20 -14.03
N PHE A 224 -15.59 -1.57 -13.96
CA PHE A 224 -16.00 -0.71 -12.84
C PHE A 224 -17.45 -0.99 -12.42
N PRO A 225 -17.70 -2.09 -11.71
CA PRO A 225 -19.02 -2.33 -11.14
C PRO A 225 -19.34 -1.26 -10.10
N ASN A 226 -20.63 -0.89 -9.96
CA ASN A 226 -21.08 -0.05 -8.87
C ASN A 226 -21.05 -0.88 -7.56
N LYS A 227 -19.96 -0.80 -6.81
CA LYS A 227 -19.63 -1.72 -5.71
C LYS A 227 -18.96 -1.01 -4.57
N TYR A 228 -19.26 -1.45 -3.36
CA TYR A 228 -18.44 -1.21 -2.17
C TYR A 228 -17.93 -2.54 -1.62
N LYS A 229 -16.67 -2.57 -1.24
CA LYS A 229 -16.02 -3.74 -0.64
C LYS A 229 -15.20 -3.30 0.55
N GLU A 230 -15.28 -4.07 1.61
CA GLU A 230 -14.50 -3.90 2.82
C GLU A 230 -13.79 -5.19 3.17
N VAL A 231 -12.50 -5.09 3.47
CA VAL A 231 -11.66 -6.19 3.92
C VAL A 231 -11.01 -5.79 5.22
N VAL A 232 -11.27 -6.58 6.26
CA VAL A 232 -10.64 -6.40 7.57
C VAL A 232 -9.94 -7.69 7.94
N TRP A 233 -8.69 -7.62 8.33
CA TRP A 233 -8.03 -8.72 8.99
C TRP A 233 -7.34 -8.29 10.28
N ASP A 234 -7.33 -9.19 11.23
CA ASP A 234 -6.58 -9.05 12.46
C ASP A 234 -5.74 -10.30 12.73
N GLN A 235 -4.58 -10.07 13.33
CA GLN A 235 -3.61 -11.11 13.65
C GLN A 235 -3.04 -10.89 15.04
N ASN A 236 -2.94 -11.97 15.81
CA ASN A 236 -2.18 -12.01 17.03
C ASN A 236 -1.11 -13.10 16.89
N TYR A 237 0.15 -12.74 17.13
CA TYR A 237 1.28 -13.64 17.04
C TYR A 237 2.13 -13.57 18.29
N TYR A 238 2.39 -14.73 18.86
CA TYR A 238 3.12 -14.91 20.10
C TYR A 238 4.35 -15.77 19.84
N VAL A 239 5.49 -15.35 20.39
CA VAL A 239 6.75 -16.11 20.38
C VAL A 239 7.30 -16.12 21.79
N ALA A 240 7.72 -17.28 22.25
CA ALA A 240 8.43 -17.44 23.52
C ALA A 240 9.67 -18.29 23.31
N ASP A 241 10.82 -17.75 23.66
CA ASP A 241 12.11 -18.40 23.55
C ASP A 241 12.78 -18.50 24.89
N VAL A 242 13.38 -19.65 25.17
CA VAL A 242 14.27 -19.82 26.32
C VAL A 242 15.47 -20.64 25.87
N TYR A 243 16.69 -20.11 26.06
CA TYR A 243 17.89 -20.85 25.73
C TYR A 243 19.06 -20.58 26.69
N GLY A 244 19.82 -21.64 26.95
CA GLY A 244 21.05 -21.60 27.71
C GLY A 244 22.26 -21.62 26.80
N THR A 245 23.27 -20.81 27.13
CA THR A 245 24.55 -20.78 26.45
C THR A 245 25.65 -21.06 27.44
N TYR A 246 26.47 -22.11 27.17
CA TYR A 246 27.66 -22.42 27.90
C TYR A 246 28.90 -22.18 27.05
N ASN A 247 29.84 -21.35 27.58
CA ASN A 247 31.09 -21.01 26.90
C ASN A 247 32.28 -21.37 27.81
N LYS A 248 33.24 -22.13 27.29
CA LYS A 248 34.43 -22.44 28.04
C LYS A 248 35.66 -22.59 27.13
N THR A 249 36.74 -21.98 27.54
CA THR A 249 38.04 -22.17 26.92
C THR A 249 38.83 -23.20 27.73
N PHE A 250 39.34 -24.24 27.06
CA PHE A 250 40.17 -25.29 27.66
C PHE A 250 41.59 -25.09 27.19
N SER A 251 42.55 -25.20 28.12
CA SER A 251 43.99 -25.14 27.84
C SER A 251 44.39 -23.91 26.99
N GLU A 252 43.64 -22.79 27.12
CA GLU A 252 43.86 -21.55 26.38
C GLU A 252 43.86 -21.69 24.85
N LYS A 253 43.49 -22.84 24.31
CA LYS A 253 43.54 -23.17 22.88
C LYS A 253 42.21 -23.62 22.29
N HIS A 254 41.36 -24.24 23.10
CA HIS A 254 40.11 -24.85 22.62
C HIS A 254 38.93 -24.10 23.19
N ASN A 255 38.11 -23.49 22.34
CA ASN A 255 36.91 -22.80 22.72
C ASN A 255 35.68 -23.68 22.42
N LEU A 256 34.90 -23.98 23.45
CA LEU A 256 33.63 -24.71 23.34
C LEU A 256 32.49 -23.76 23.61
N THR A 257 31.54 -23.72 22.70
CA THR A 257 30.21 -23.07 22.89
C THR A 257 29.12 -24.10 22.69
N LEU A 258 28.29 -24.28 23.69
CA LEU A 258 27.09 -25.11 23.63
C LEU A 258 25.86 -24.22 23.81
N ILE A 259 24.87 -24.41 22.96
CA ILE A 259 23.58 -23.72 23.03
C ILE A 259 22.47 -24.77 23.01
N ALA A 260 21.53 -24.69 23.95
CA ALA A 260 20.32 -25.50 23.97
C ALA A 260 19.14 -24.62 24.36
N GLY A 261 18.01 -24.79 23.69
CA GLY A 261 16.84 -23.96 23.95
C GLY A 261 15.55 -24.57 23.46
N TYR A 262 14.49 -23.88 23.78
CA TYR A 262 13.12 -24.19 23.38
C TYR A 262 12.47 -22.93 22.80
N ASN A 263 11.75 -23.11 21.70
CA ASN A 263 10.93 -22.09 21.05
C ASN A 263 9.48 -22.54 21.03
N TYR A 264 8.58 -21.60 21.27
CA TYR A 264 7.15 -21.76 21.08
C TYR A 264 6.58 -20.60 20.28
N GLU A 265 5.78 -20.91 19.27
CA GLU A 265 5.10 -19.94 18.44
C GLU A 265 3.61 -20.26 18.33
N ALA A 266 2.78 -19.22 18.35
CA ALA A 266 1.35 -19.34 18.11
C ALA A 266 0.85 -18.13 17.30
N LYS A 267 0.05 -18.38 16.27
CA LYS A 267 -0.54 -17.37 15.41
C LYS A 267 -2.04 -17.58 15.30
N TYR A 268 -2.78 -16.52 15.60
CA TYR A 268 -4.23 -16.45 15.39
C TYR A 268 -4.50 -15.39 14.32
N TYR A 269 -5.29 -15.74 13.34
CA TYR A 269 -5.61 -14.90 12.23
C TYR A 269 -7.09 -14.95 11.91
N ARG A 270 -7.70 -13.79 11.68
CA ARG A 270 -9.09 -13.67 11.23
C ARG A 270 -9.15 -12.73 10.05
N ASP A 271 -9.88 -13.14 9.02
CA ASP A 271 -10.17 -12.37 7.83
C ASP A 271 -11.69 -12.24 7.68
N LEU A 272 -12.15 -11.05 7.33
CA LEU A 272 -13.54 -10.76 7.03
C LEU A 272 -13.59 -9.89 5.77
N THR A 273 -14.31 -10.37 4.77
CA THR A 273 -14.60 -9.60 3.56
C THR A 273 -16.10 -9.43 3.41
N ALA A 274 -16.56 -8.19 3.28
CA ALA A 274 -17.92 -7.84 2.95
C ALA A 274 -17.94 -7.03 1.65
N ALA A 275 -18.92 -7.30 0.79
CA ALA A 275 -19.11 -6.55 -0.44
C ALA A 275 -20.61 -6.38 -0.71
N ASN A 276 -20.97 -5.25 -1.31
CA ASN A 276 -22.31 -4.96 -1.77
C ASN A 276 -22.24 -4.32 -3.16
N ASP A 277 -22.98 -4.87 -4.10
CA ASP A 277 -23.09 -4.39 -5.47
C ASP A 277 -24.41 -3.58 -5.63
N GLY A 278 -24.39 -2.56 -6.50
CA GLY A 278 -25.58 -1.77 -6.81
C GLY A 278 -25.89 -0.64 -5.81
N LEU A 279 -24.86 -0.09 -5.15
CA LEU A 279 -24.99 1.07 -4.26
C LEU A 279 -25.04 2.40 -5.00
#